data_68289971017e534b9ce83fa6c74f99af
#
_entry.id   68289971017e534b9ce83fa6c74f99af
#
_cell.length_a   1.000
_cell.length_b   1.000
_cell.length_c   1.000
_cell.angle_alpha   90.00
_cell.angle_beta   90.00
_cell.angle_gamma   90.00
#
_symmetry.space_group_name_H-M   'P 1'
#
loop_
_entity.id
_entity.type
_entity.pdbx_description
1 polymer ?
#
loop_
_entity_poly.entity_id
_entity_poly.type
_entity_poly.pdbx_seq_one_letter_code
_entity_poly.pdbx_strand_id
1 'polypeptide(L)' 'MWTVVYIAPNRPLAEMLKELLEAGGILPMLRPLGPPHLGDSASVEILVPESEVEEANEIIAASFG' A
#
# COMPACT_ATOMS: atom_id res chain seq x y z
N MET A 1 9.63 -6.94 10.74
CA MET A 1 9.43 -5.47 10.79
C MET A 1 8.62 -5.02 9.60
N TRP A 2 7.71 -4.10 9.81
CA TRP A 2 6.89 -3.53 8.73
C TRP A 2 7.61 -2.38 8.06
N THR A 3 7.61 -2.37 6.74
CA THR A 3 8.33 -1.38 5.94
C THR A 3 7.37 -0.73 4.95
N VAL A 4 7.40 0.59 4.85
CA VAL A 4 6.58 1.33 3.89
C VAL A 4 7.12 1.07 2.49
N VAL A 5 6.28 0.59 1.58
CA VAL A 5 6.66 0.35 0.19
C VAL A 5 6.03 1.35 -0.77
N TYR A 6 4.99 2.05 -0.34
CA TYR A 6 4.32 3.02 -1.18
C TYR A 6 3.45 3.94 -0.33
N ILE A 7 3.30 5.19 -0.76
CA ILE A 7 2.38 6.12 -0.13
C ILE A 7 1.34 6.50 -1.18
N ALA A 8 0.14 5.97 -1.03
CA ALA A 8 -0.94 6.25 -1.96
C ALA A 8 -1.54 7.63 -1.67
N PRO A 9 -1.85 8.42 -2.70
CA PRO A 9 -2.38 9.76 -2.50
C PRO A 9 -3.82 9.80 -1.96
N ASN A 10 -4.52 8.67 -2.03
CA ASN A 10 -5.89 8.57 -1.55
C ASN A 10 -6.22 7.13 -1.20
N ARG A 11 -7.35 6.93 -0.53
CA ARG A 11 -7.73 5.60 -0.08
C ARG A 11 -8.12 4.65 -1.22
N PRO A 12 -8.86 5.08 -2.24
CA PRO A 12 -9.20 4.16 -3.34
C PRO A 12 -7.98 3.54 -4.00
N LEU A 13 -6.91 4.31 -4.22
CA LEU A 13 -5.69 3.77 -4.80
C LEU A 13 -5.02 2.81 -3.82
N ALA A 14 -5.01 3.14 -2.52
CA ALA A 14 -4.43 2.25 -1.51
C ALA A 14 -5.15 0.91 -1.49
N GLU A 15 -6.49 0.92 -1.57
CA GLU A 15 -7.26 -0.32 -1.57
C GLU A 15 -6.99 -1.15 -2.82
N MET A 16 -6.84 -0.50 -3.97
CA MET A 16 -6.49 -1.19 -5.20
C MET A 16 -5.14 -1.89 -5.08
N LEU A 17 -4.14 -1.18 -4.58
CA LEU A 17 -2.81 -1.76 -4.41
C LEU A 17 -2.81 -2.88 -3.37
N LYS A 18 -3.61 -2.74 -2.32
CA LYS A 18 -3.77 -3.80 -1.33
C LYS A 18 -4.28 -5.08 -1.99
N GLU A 19 -5.31 -4.97 -2.84
CA GLU A 19 -5.85 -6.13 -3.52
C GLU A 19 -4.83 -6.78 -4.45
N LEU A 20 -4.04 -5.96 -5.14
CA LEU A 20 -2.99 -6.50 -6.02
C LEU A 20 -1.93 -7.25 -5.23
N LEU A 21 -1.52 -6.72 -4.09
CA LEU A 21 -0.54 -7.38 -3.24
C LEU A 21 -1.10 -8.68 -2.66
N GLU A 22 -2.35 -8.67 -2.25
CA GLU A 22 -3.00 -9.87 -1.72
C GLU A 22 -3.10 -10.95 -2.79
N ALA A 23 -3.38 -10.55 -4.02
CA ALA A 23 -3.43 -11.50 -5.14
C ALA A 23 -2.06 -12.15 -5.38
N GLY A 24 -0.99 -11.44 -5.04
CA GLY A 24 0.36 -11.99 -5.13
C GLY A 24 0.83 -12.73 -3.89
N GLY A 25 -0.05 -12.89 -2.90
CA GLY A 25 0.28 -13.62 -1.67
C GLY A 25 0.87 -12.78 -0.57
N ILE A 26 0.84 -11.45 -0.70
CA ILE A 26 1.36 -10.54 0.32
C ILE A 26 0.19 -9.89 1.05
N LEU A 27 0.23 -9.89 2.39
CA LEU A 27 -0.80 -9.24 3.19
C LEU A 27 -0.27 -7.90 3.69
N PRO A 28 -0.62 -6.80 3.03
CA PRO A 28 -0.12 -5.48 3.44
C PRO A 28 -0.93 -4.91 4.59
N MET A 29 -0.33 -3.91 5.26
CA MET A 29 -1.01 -3.11 6.26
C MET A 29 -1.15 -1.71 5.71
N LEU A 30 -2.34 -1.13 5.84
CA LEU A 30 -2.58 0.25 5.41
C LEU A 30 -2.60 1.15 6.64
N ARG A 31 -1.87 2.26 6.56
CA ARG A 31 -1.83 3.22 7.66
C ARG A 31 -2.18 4.61 7.13
N PRO A 32 -3.38 5.11 7.44
CA PRO A 32 -3.79 6.45 6.97
C PRO A 32 -2.89 7.53 7.56
N LEU A 33 -2.60 8.54 6.75
CA LEU A 33 -1.87 9.72 7.17
C LEU A 33 -2.84 10.89 7.18
N GLY A 34 -2.63 11.83 8.09
CA GLY A 34 -3.47 13.02 8.18
C GLY A 34 -4.70 12.83 9.06
N PRO A 35 -5.47 13.90 9.24
CA PRO A 35 -6.59 13.89 10.18
C PRO A 35 -7.78 13.07 9.68
N PRO A 36 -8.57 12.48 10.59
CA PRO A 36 -9.70 11.64 10.21
C PRO A 36 -10.75 12.32 9.34
N HIS A 37 -10.88 13.63 9.43
CA HIS A 37 -11.92 14.34 8.66
C HIS A 37 -11.62 14.41 7.16
N LEU A 38 -10.41 14.06 6.72
CA LEU A 38 -10.08 14.01 5.31
C LEU A 38 -10.66 12.76 4.63
N GLY A 39 -10.98 11.73 5.40
CA GLY A 39 -11.56 10.52 4.87
C GLY A 39 -10.73 9.92 3.73
N ASP A 40 -11.38 9.64 2.60
CA ASP A 40 -10.73 9.00 1.45
C ASP A 40 -9.72 9.89 0.74
N SER A 41 -9.69 11.17 1.07
CA SER A 41 -8.74 12.11 0.47
C SER A 41 -7.39 12.10 1.16
N ALA A 42 -7.27 11.44 2.32
CA ALA A 42 -5.99 11.37 3.03
C ALA A 42 -5.06 10.38 2.35
N SER A 43 -3.77 10.70 2.37
CA SER A 43 -2.75 9.76 1.91
C SER A 43 -2.71 8.54 2.82
N VAL A 44 -2.33 7.40 2.25
CA VAL A 44 -2.28 6.14 2.99
C VAL A 44 -0.94 5.46 2.73
N GLU A 45 -0.23 5.12 3.79
CA GLU A 45 0.99 4.33 3.67
C GLU A 45 0.63 2.86 3.51
N ILE A 46 1.35 2.19 2.62
CA ILE A 46 1.21 0.75 2.42
C ILE A 46 2.48 0.10 2.94
N LEU A 47 2.31 -0.78 3.93
CA LEU A 47 3.44 -1.43 4.59
C LEU A 47 3.37 -2.94 4.37
N VAL A 48 4.54 -3.56 4.22
CA VAL A 48 4.65 -5.01 4.12
C VAL A 48 5.77 -5.47 5.06
N PRO A 49 5.81 -6.76 5.40
CA PRO A 49 6.95 -7.30 6.14
C PRO A 49 8.23 -7.06 5.36
N GLU A 50 9.32 -6.77 6.06
CA GLU A 50 10.60 -6.46 5.43
C GLU A 50 11.05 -7.53 4.45
N SER A 51 10.79 -8.79 4.76
CA SER A 51 11.18 -9.90 3.91
C SER A 51 10.43 -9.94 2.57
N GLU A 52 9.35 -9.16 2.43
CA GLU A 52 8.53 -9.17 1.22
C GLU A 52 8.61 -7.85 0.44
N VAL A 53 9.53 -6.97 0.82
CA VAL A 53 9.64 -5.64 0.19
C VAL A 53 9.94 -5.74 -1.30
N GLU A 54 10.89 -6.60 -1.70
CA GLU A 54 11.25 -6.72 -3.11
C GLU A 54 10.07 -7.20 -3.95
N GLU A 55 9.39 -8.22 -3.48
CA GLU A 55 8.23 -8.74 -4.19
C GLU A 55 7.12 -7.72 -4.28
N ALA A 56 6.87 -7.02 -3.18
CA ALA A 56 5.85 -5.96 -3.16
C ALA A 56 6.18 -4.86 -4.17
N ASN A 57 7.44 -4.44 -4.22
CA ASN A 57 7.87 -3.41 -5.15
C ASN A 57 7.66 -3.85 -6.60
N GLU A 58 7.91 -5.11 -6.91
CA GLU A 58 7.70 -5.63 -8.26
C GLU A 58 6.22 -5.60 -8.65
N ILE A 59 5.34 -5.98 -7.72
CA ILE A 59 3.91 -5.97 -7.97
C ILE A 59 3.41 -4.54 -8.19
N ILE A 60 3.84 -3.61 -7.35
CA ILE A 60 3.43 -2.22 -7.45
C ILE A 60 3.96 -1.61 -8.76
N ALA A 61 5.22 -1.86 -9.10
CA ALA A 61 5.80 -1.34 -10.32
C ALA A 61 5.05 -1.85 -11.56
N ALA A 62 4.64 -3.10 -11.55
CA ALA A 62 3.90 -3.68 -12.66
C ALA A 62 2.52 -3.04 -12.83
N SER A 63 1.91 -2.56 -11.74
CA SER A 63 0.58 -1.95 -11.80
C SER A 63 0.61 -0.55 -12.41
N PHE A 64 1.76 0.11 -12.40
CA PHE A 64 1.91 1.45 -12.98
C PHE A 64 2.69 1.45 -14.29
N GLY A 65 3.25 0.31 -14.62
CA GLY A 65 4.01 0.16 -15.85
C GLY A 65 3.13 -0.12 -17.03
#